data_66dc34f5e0854210001698efcc737a68
#
_entry.id   66dc34f5e0854210001698efcc737a68
#
_cell.length_a   1.000
_cell.length_b   1.000
_cell.length_c   1.000
_cell.angle_alpha   90.00
_cell.angle_beta   90.00
_cell.angle_gamma   90.00
#
_symmetry.space_group_name_H-M   'P 1'
#
loop_
_entity.id
_entity.type
_entity.pdbx_description
1 polymer ?
#
loop_
_entity_poly.entity_id
_entity_poly.type
_entity_poly.pdbx_seq_one_letter_code
_entity_poly.pdbx_strand_id
1 'polypeptide(L)'
;MKYILIPFLFISTAISAQNTANKIEKYKIDPAINDEFKRPLLGKVKTMHTAHYFIEYNKYDTIKKELFDNNYTYGFDKEGREILFIIYDMYGNISSKCEKRYNEKDSLTYLREFTWVEEYGTYIDEKSYSYNTLGMLQEVKGYILEGGVGLSLNRELYKYNDKQQLLERHYYSNDTLIETTIRSYNDRGKLIKELYYFKEKLYSEYKLEYDERDNLIKEYYTQIPANKKNIITYQYDDQNRLILATESTNDNENIIIKNIYKDNLLIEGYDDKNGYGEHILYHYKNNQLVEKEKSTGFFNGCYYSTTKKKIQYDERGRVKRFYDYEGEKIVRTYTHYYDDKDRIIKTELLYNNNKKEYWTNSYDMNNNIIETIYKNNKEADKDTYKYDKNNNLLSEITHKDNKIIKKIIYTYDSYQNLIKIEEYNNEMTFIYERTFTYYE
;
A
#
# COMPACT_ATOMS: atom_id res chain seq x y z
N MET A 1 29.31 -17.33 7.57
CA MET A 1 28.10 -16.55 7.80
C MET A 1 26.92 -17.30 7.20
N LYS A 2 25.98 -17.74 8.04
CA LYS A 2 24.81 -18.52 7.58
C LYS A 2 23.73 -17.54 7.17
N TYR A 3 23.41 -17.46 5.90
CA TYR A 3 22.24 -16.74 5.41
C TYR A 3 21.00 -17.56 5.76
N ILE A 4 20.19 -17.04 6.67
CA ILE A 4 18.83 -17.54 6.93
C ILE A 4 17.97 -16.91 5.84
N LEU A 5 17.66 -17.67 4.79
CA LEU A 5 16.59 -17.37 3.86
C LEU A 5 15.27 -17.54 4.62
N ILE A 6 14.64 -16.43 4.96
CA ILE A 6 13.24 -16.39 5.39
C ILE A 6 12.42 -16.57 4.11
N PRO A 7 11.65 -17.66 3.95
CA PRO A 7 10.73 -17.74 2.83
C PRO A 7 9.62 -16.72 3.08
N PHE A 8 9.59 -15.66 2.29
CA PHE A 8 8.41 -14.80 2.18
C PHE A 8 7.24 -15.68 1.74
N LEU A 9 6.27 -15.81 2.62
CA LEU A 9 4.98 -16.40 2.32
C LEU A 9 4.28 -15.46 1.32
N PHE A 10 4.47 -15.68 0.03
CA PHE A 10 3.57 -15.15 -0.99
C PHE A 10 2.24 -15.90 -0.84
N ILE A 11 1.42 -15.48 0.12
CA ILE A 11 -0.02 -15.73 0.04
C ILE A 11 -0.45 -14.99 -1.22
N SER A 12 -0.69 -15.78 -2.26
CA SER A 12 -1.08 -15.28 -3.56
C SER A 12 -2.34 -14.42 -3.42
N THR A 13 -2.18 -13.11 -3.53
CA THR A 13 -3.25 -12.15 -3.82
C THR A 13 -3.90 -12.39 -5.20
N ALA A 14 -3.68 -13.57 -5.79
CA ALA A 14 -4.32 -14.00 -7.04
C ALA A 14 -5.81 -14.34 -6.90
N ILE A 15 -6.39 -14.34 -5.68
CA ILE A 15 -7.83 -14.65 -5.50
C ILE A 15 -8.71 -13.42 -5.70
N SER A 16 -8.20 -12.21 -5.69
CA SER A 16 -8.99 -11.00 -5.91
C SER A 16 -9.02 -10.50 -7.37
N ALA A 17 -8.29 -11.11 -8.28
CA ALA A 17 -8.24 -10.67 -9.68
C ALA A 17 -9.41 -11.18 -10.54
N GLN A 18 -10.26 -12.05 -10.02
CA GLN A 18 -11.35 -12.66 -10.83
C GLN A 18 -12.71 -11.99 -10.75
N ASN A 19 -12.92 -10.96 -9.89
CA ASN A 19 -14.26 -10.37 -9.76
C ASN A 19 -14.35 -8.84 -9.76
N THR A 20 -13.36 -8.14 -10.30
CA THR A 20 -13.49 -6.70 -10.59
C THR A 20 -13.14 -6.40 -12.05
N ALA A 21 -13.93 -6.96 -12.97
CA ALA A 21 -14.14 -6.37 -14.27
C ALA A 21 -14.95 -5.09 -14.08
N ASN A 22 -14.37 -4.05 -13.45
CA ASN A 22 -14.99 -2.75 -13.41
C ASN A 22 -13.94 -1.65 -13.31
N LYS A 23 -13.84 -0.93 -14.41
CA LYS A 23 -13.10 0.31 -14.61
C LYS A 23 -11.62 0.17 -14.27
N ILE A 24 -10.87 -0.21 -15.28
CA ILE A 24 -9.45 0.17 -15.38
C ILE A 24 -9.40 1.67 -15.10
N GLU A 25 -8.87 2.06 -13.93
CA GLU A 25 -8.44 3.43 -13.72
C GLU A 25 -7.29 3.63 -14.69
N LYS A 26 -7.61 4.12 -15.86
CA LYS A 26 -6.65 4.50 -16.87
C LYS A 26 -5.69 5.49 -16.22
N TYR A 27 -4.40 5.24 -16.29
CA TYR A 27 -3.33 6.14 -15.83
C TYR A 27 -3.07 6.19 -14.31
N LYS A 28 -3.06 5.05 -13.61
CA LYS A 28 -2.47 5.00 -12.26
C LYS A 28 -0.95 5.00 -12.35
N ILE A 29 -0.35 6.06 -11.87
CA ILE A 29 1.07 6.07 -11.51
C ILE A 29 1.24 5.17 -10.31
N ASP A 30 2.30 4.33 -10.30
CA ASP A 30 2.63 3.47 -9.17
C ASP A 30 2.69 4.31 -7.87
N PRO A 31 1.89 3.99 -6.83
CA PRO A 31 1.88 4.74 -5.59
C PRO A 31 3.20 4.68 -4.80
N ALA A 32 4.16 3.82 -5.20
CA ALA A 32 5.49 3.78 -4.60
C ALA A 32 6.36 4.98 -5.00
N ILE A 33 5.97 5.74 -6.02
CA ILE A 33 6.71 6.92 -6.48
C ILE A 33 6.00 8.17 -5.98
N ASN A 34 6.50 8.70 -4.88
CA ASN A 34 6.18 9.97 -4.24
C ASN A 34 4.71 10.42 -4.26
N ASP A 35 4.13 10.44 -3.09
CA ASP A 35 2.75 10.66 -2.71
C ASP A 35 2.09 11.98 -3.20
N GLU A 36 2.87 12.91 -3.74
CA GLU A 36 2.41 14.24 -4.16
C GLU A 36 1.55 14.24 -5.43
N PHE A 37 1.49 13.10 -6.17
CA PHE A 37 0.91 13.04 -7.51
C PHE A 37 -0.21 12.01 -7.66
N LYS A 38 -0.96 11.72 -6.63
CA LYS A 38 -2.06 10.73 -6.58
C LYS A 38 -3.23 10.97 -7.55
N ARG A 39 -3.19 12.00 -8.38
CA ARG A 39 -4.27 12.27 -9.33
C ARG A 39 -4.10 11.46 -10.61
N PRO A 40 -5.18 10.89 -11.15
CA PRO A 40 -5.12 10.24 -12.45
C PRO A 40 -4.72 11.26 -13.53
N LEU A 41 -3.88 10.83 -14.47
CA LEU A 41 -3.54 11.64 -15.63
C LEU A 41 -4.76 11.84 -16.52
N LEU A 42 -4.95 13.05 -17.01
CA LEU A 42 -6.07 13.43 -17.87
C LEU A 42 -5.63 13.59 -19.32
N GLY A 43 -6.52 13.31 -20.26
CA GLY A 43 -6.21 13.28 -21.68
C GLY A 43 -5.61 11.93 -22.11
N LYS A 44 -5.29 11.81 -23.39
CA LYS A 44 -4.66 10.61 -23.97
C LYS A 44 -3.13 10.75 -23.89
N VAL A 45 -2.57 10.62 -22.68
CA VAL A 45 -1.12 10.79 -22.47
C VAL A 45 -0.36 9.68 -23.17
N LYS A 46 0.66 10.05 -23.96
CA LYS A 46 1.58 9.14 -24.64
C LYS A 46 2.87 8.99 -23.84
N THR A 47 3.46 10.11 -23.39
CA THR A 47 4.63 10.08 -22.52
C THR A 47 4.50 11.14 -21.43
N MET A 48 5.11 10.87 -20.30
CA MET A 48 5.32 11.81 -19.22
C MET A 48 6.79 11.73 -18.79
N HIS A 49 7.50 12.82 -18.87
CA HIS A 49 8.87 12.94 -18.35
C HIS A 49 8.89 13.90 -17.17
N THR A 50 9.54 13.51 -16.07
CA THR A 50 9.72 14.33 -14.88
C THR A 50 11.18 14.71 -14.74
N ALA A 51 11.43 16.01 -14.55
CA ALA A 51 12.76 16.56 -14.30
C ALA A 51 12.74 17.42 -13.04
N HIS A 52 13.76 17.25 -12.21
CA HIS A 52 13.96 18.00 -10.98
C HIS A 52 15.12 18.99 -11.17
N TYR A 53 14.92 20.19 -10.67
CA TYR A 53 15.92 21.24 -10.75
C TYR A 53 16.11 21.88 -9.40
N PHE A 54 17.32 22.34 -9.18
CA PHE A 54 17.73 23.15 -8.06
C PHE A 54 18.21 24.49 -8.58
N ILE A 55 17.77 25.60 -7.97
CA ILE A 55 18.22 26.94 -8.30
C ILE A 55 19.08 27.44 -7.15
N GLU A 56 20.35 27.66 -7.45
CA GLU A 56 21.29 28.29 -6.55
C GLU A 56 21.41 29.79 -6.89
N TYR A 57 21.13 30.63 -5.90
CA TYR A 57 21.29 32.04 -6.00
C TYR A 57 22.65 32.45 -5.44
N ASN A 58 23.59 32.83 -6.29
CA ASN A 58 24.81 33.44 -5.83
C ASN A 58 24.77 34.95 -6.06
N LYS A 59 25.74 35.69 -5.52
CA LYS A 59 25.76 37.18 -5.56
C LYS A 59 25.81 37.74 -6.98
N TYR A 60 26.15 36.95 -7.99
CA TYR A 60 26.44 37.40 -9.34
C TYR A 60 25.61 36.69 -10.41
N ASP A 61 25.01 35.51 -10.09
CA ASP A 61 24.29 34.72 -11.08
C ASP A 61 23.26 33.83 -10.45
N THR A 62 22.29 33.38 -11.26
CA THR A 62 21.28 32.38 -10.89
C THR A 62 21.54 31.12 -11.71
N ILE A 63 22.00 30.05 -11.08
CA ILE A 63 22.31 28.79 -11.74
C ILE A 63 21.15 27.83 -11.55
N LYS A 64 20.47 27.44 -12.65
CA LYS A 64 19.52 26.32 -12.69
C LYS A 64 20.34 25.04 -12.95
N LYS A 65 20.41 24.18 -11.97
CA LYS A 65 21.12 22.90 -12.06
C LYS A 65 20.12 21.75 -12.04
N GLU A 66 20.16 20.90 -13.04
CA GLU A 66 19.33 19.70 -13.07
C GLU A 66 19.86 18.69 -12.05
N LEU A 67 18.93 18.13 -11.28
CA LEU A 67 19.16 17.01 -10.39
C LEU A 67 18.55 15.78 -11.07
N PHE A 68 19.38 14.96 -11.66
CA PHE A 68 18.90 13.71 -12.31
C PHE A 68 18.42 12.67 -11.30
N ASP A 69 18.80 12.84 -10.06
CA ASP A 69 18.35 12.02 -8.95
C ASP A 69 16.81 12.11 -8.84
N ASN A 70 16.12 11.01 -9.06
CA ASN A 70 14.66 10.91 -9.14
C ASN A 70 13.99 11.43 -10.43
N ASN A 71 14.71 11.66 -11.52
CA ASN A 71 14.09 11.88 -12.81
C ASN A 71 13.58 10.54 -13.38
N TYR A 72 12.40 10.58 -14.00
CA TYR A 72 11.81 9.38 -14.60
C TYR A 72 10.96 9.69 -15.81
N THR A 73 10.76 8.66 -16.67
CA THR A 73 9.89 8.75 -17.84
C THR A 73 8.90 7.60 -17.83
N TYR A 74 7.61 7.91 -18.01
CA TYR A 74 6.56 6.95 -18.33
C TYR A 74 6.19 7.04 -19.79
N GLY A 75 5.87 5.87 -20.39
CA GLY A 75 5.22 5.76 -21.70
C GLY A 75 3.95 4.96 -21.57
N PHE A 76 2.92 5.39 -22.29
CA PHE A 76 1.60 4.74 -22.30
C PHE A 76 1.21 4.39 -23.74
N ASP A 77 0.42 3.34 -23.92
CA ASP A 77 -0.21 3.06 -25.20
C ASP A 77 -1.51 3.88 -25.38
N LYS A 78 -2.20 3.67 -26.51
CA LYS A 78 -3.45 4.39 -26.82
C LYS A 78 -4.62 4.04 -25.89
N GLU A 79 -4.56 2.89 -25.25
CA GLU A 79 -5.52 2.41 -24.25
C GLU A 79 -5.19 2.98 -22.87
N GLY A 80 -4.02 3.64 -22.73
CA GLY A 80 -3.56 4.25 -21.49
C GLY A 80 -2.88 3.29 -20.52
N ARG A 81 -2.43 2.13 -21.00
CA ARG A 81 -1.66 1.17 -20.23
C ARG A 81 -0.18 1.58 -20.23
N GLU A 82 0.48 1.47 -19.10
CA GLU A 82 1.91 1.71 -19.00
C GLU A 82 2.70 0.67 -19.82
N ILE A 83 3.47 1.14 -20.80
CA ILE A 83 4.32 0.30 -21.66
C ILE A 83 5.81 0.56 -21.47
N LEU A 84 6.16 1.65 -20.79
CA LEU A 84 7.54 2.07 -20.55
C LEU A 84 7.65 2.79 -19.22
N PHE A 85 8.66 2.44 -18.44
CA PHE A 85 9.10 3.19 -17.27
C PHE A 85 10.63 3.25 -17.24
N ILE A 86 11.20 4.45 -17.06
CA ILE A 86 12.65 4.68 -17.02
C ILE A 86 12.97 5.51 -15.79
N ILE A 87 13.99 5.11 -15.05
CA ILE A 87 14.60 5.88 -13.96
C ILE A 87 16.02 6.27 -14.40
N TYR A 88 16.39 7.50 -14.09
CA TYR A 88 17.72 8.02 -14.38
C TYR A 88 18.56 8.11 -13.11
N ASP A 89 19.88 7.90 -13.24
CA ASP A 89 20.83 8.13 -12.16
C ASP A 89 21.17 9.63 -12.02
N MET A 90 21.98 9.96 -11.02
CA MET A 90 22.41 11.32 -10.74
C MET A 90 23.24 11.97 -11.89
N TYR A 91 23.66 11.20 -12.88
CA TYR A 91 24.42 11.67 -14.07
C TYR A 91 23.55 11.76 -15.32
N GLY A 92 22.27 11.40 -15.23
CA GLY A 92 21.33 11.37 -16.35
C GLY A 92 21.38 10.11 -17.21
N ASN A 93 22.12 9.07 -16.78
CA ASN A 93 22.11 7.78 -17.45
C ASN A 93 20.91 6.96 -17.00
N ILE A 94 20.49 5.99 -17.82
CA ILE A 94 19.42 5.07 -17.44
C ILE A 94 19.92 4.12 -16.34
N SER A 95 19.37 4.26 -15.15
CA SER A 95 19.63 3.38 -14.02
C SER A 95 18.71 2.16 -14.01
N SER A 96 17.43 2.38 -14.41
CA SER A 96 16.47 1.29 -14.53
C SER A 96 15.49 1.55 -15.67
N LYS A 97 15.05 0.48 -16.34
CA LYS A 97 14.07 0.55 -17.42
C LYS A 97 13.15 -0.66 -17.37
N CYS A 98 11.85 -0.43 -17.46
CA CYS A 98 10.84 -1.47 -17.58
C CYS A 98 10.03 -1.27 -18.87
N GLU A 99 9.92 -2.31 -19.69
CA GLU A 99 9.14 -2.34 -20.92
C GLU A 99 8.06 -3.40 -20.84
N LYS A 100 6.83 -3.05 -21.20
CA LYS A 100 5.66 -3.93 -21.17
C LYS A 100 4.96 -3.97 -22.53
N ARG A 101 4.35 -5.11 -22.87
CA ARG A 101 3.45 -5.24 -24.02
C ARG A 101 2.21 -6.01 -23.59
N TYR A 102 1.09 -5.64 -24.16
CA TYR A 102 -0.21 -6.23 -23.87
C TYR A 102 -0.87 -6.76 -25.13
N ASN A 103 -1.75 -7.73 -24.98
CA ASN A 103 -2.62 -8.17 -26.07
C ASN A 103 -3.92 -7.33 -26.10
N GLU A 104 -4.79 -7.63 -27.07
CA GLU A 104 -6.09 -6.96 -27.25
C GLU A 104 -7.06 -7.17 -26.07
N LYS A 105 -6.81 -8.17 -25.20
CA LYS A 105 -7.60 -8.48 -24.00
C LYS A 105 -7.01 -7.86 -22.72
N ASP A 106 -6.12 -6.88 -22.84
CA ASP A 106 -5.41 -6.23 -21.73
C ASP A 106 -4.51 -7.16 -20.89
N SER A 107 -4.14 -8.33 -21.42
CA SER A 107 -3.25 -9.25 -20.72
C SER A 107 -1.80 -8.97 -21.10
N LEU A 108 -0.92 -8.94 -20.09
CA LEU A 108 0.53 -8.72 -20.25
C LEU A 108 1.14 -9.88 -21.06
N THR A 109 1.76 -9.59 -22.20
CA THR A 109 2.41 -10.60 -23.05
C THR A 109 3.93 -10.57 -23.00
N TYR A 110 4.49 -9.45 -22.56
CA TYR A 110 5.93 -9.25 -22.45
C TYR A 110 6.27 -8.27 -21.35
N LEU A 111 7.32 -8.57 -20.60
CA LEU A 111 7.94 -7.71 -19.59
C LEU A 111 9.46 -7.81 -19.75
N ARG A 112 10.13 -6.67 -19.74
CA ARG A 112 11.57 -6.60 -19.66
C ARG A 112 11.99 -5.55 -18.65
N GLU A 113 12.70 -5.97 -17.64
CA GLU A 113 13.29 -5.13 -16.62
C GLU A 113 14.81 -5.09 -16.80
N PHE A 114 15.34 -3.90 -16.81
CA PHE A 114 16.76 -3.61 -16.86
C PHE A 114 17.11 -2.77 -15.65
N THR A 115 18.14 -3.15 -14.92
CA THR A 115 18.70 -2.36 -13.81
C THR A 115 20.21 -2.38 -13.89
N TRP A 116 20.83 -1.22 -13.78
CA TRP A 116 22.27 -1.11 -13.68
C TRP A 116 22.67 -0.99 -12.22
N VAL A 117 23.62 -1.82 -11.78
CA VAL A 117 24.14 -1.84 -10.41
C VAL A 117 25.66 -1.63 -10.48
N GLU A 118 26.16 -0.59 -9.83
CA GLU A 118 27.55 -0.11 -9.94
C GLU A 118 28.59 -1.22 -9.67
N GLU A 119 28.35 -2.08 -8.68
CA GLU A 119 29.27 -3.15 -8.29
C GLU A 119 29.10 -4.45 -9.08
N TYR A 120 27.92 -4.69 -9.65
CA TYR A 120 27.54 -5.99 -10.24
C TYR A 120 27.23 -5.90 -11.75
N GLY A 121 27.27 -4.68 -12.32
CA GLY A 121 26.96 -4.47 -13.73
C GLY A 121 25.46 -4.53 -14.04
N THR A 122 25.11 -5.00 -15.23
CA THR A 122 23.74 -4.99 -15.75
C THR A 122 22.96 -6.21 -15.27
N TYR A 123 21.78 -5.97 -14.72
CA TYR A 123 20.75 -6.98 -14.45
C TYR A 123 19.61 -6.84 -15.47
N ILE A 124 19.24 -7.94 -16.13
CA ILE A 124 18.08 -7.99 -17.04
C ILE A 124 17.21 -9.16 -16.63
N ASP A 125 15.91 -8.89 -16.41
CA ASP A 125 14.86 -9.90 -16.27
C ASP A 125 13.88 -9.71 -17.43
N GLU A 126 13.77 -10.70 -18.32
CA GLU A 126 12.87 -10.65 -19.47
C GLU A 126 11.91 -11.83 -19.41
N LYS A 127 10.62 -11.55 -19.57
CA LYS A 127 9.54 -12.53 -19.48
C LYS A 127 8.58 -12.40 -20.66
N SER A 128 8.16 -13.52 -21.20
CA SER A 128 7.03 -13.63 -22.13
C SER A 128 5.93 -14.47 -21.50
N TYR A 129 4.69 -14.04 -21.75
CA TYR A 129 3.49 -14.65 -21.15
C TYR A 129 2.60 -15.18 -22.27
N SER A 130 2.16 -16.41 -22.14
CA SER A 130 1.17 -16.99 -23.06
C SER A 130 -0.08 -17.44 -22.30
N TYR A 131 -1.21 -17.36 -22.98
CA TYR A 131 -2.54 -17.59 -22.43
C TYR A 131 -3.25 -18.66 -23.23
N ASN A 132 -4.09 -19.45 -22.57
CA ASN A 132 -4.96 -20.38 -23.25
C ASN A 132 -6.13 -19.64 -23.94
N THR A 133 -6.99 -20.38 -24.66
CA THR A 133 -8.14 -19.84 -25.38
C THR A 133 -9.15 -19.14 -24.47
N LEU A 134 -9.19 -19.50 -23.19
CA LEU A 134 -10.05 -18.88 -22.18
C LEU A 134 -9.42 -17.62 -21.53
N GLY A 135 -8.20 -17.24 -21.95
CA GLY A 135 -7.49 -16.08 -21.41
C GLY A 135 -6.76 -16.32 -20.08
N MET A 136 -6.61 -17.58 -19.65
CA MET A 136 -5.85 -17.91 -18.44
C MET A 136 -4.38 -18.11 -18.79
N LEU A 137 -3.50 -17.66 -17.88
CA LEU A 137 -2.05 -17.78 -18.03
C LEU A 137 -1.65 -19.27 -18.16
N GLN A 138 -1.02 -19.64 -19.24
CA GLN A 138 -0.61 -21.00 -19.52
C GLN A 138 0.89 -21.23 -19.34
N GLU A 139 1.69 -20.25 -19.73
CA GLU A 139 3.15 -20.34 -19.65
C GLU A 139 3.76 -18.96 -19.46
N VAL A 140 4.81 -18.92 -18.64
CA VAL A 140 5.77 -17.80 -18.55
C VAL A 140 7.13 -18.36 -18.93
N LYS A 141 7.78 -17.74 -19.89
CA LYS A 141 9.19 -17.98 -20.23
C LYS A 141 9.97 -16.73 -19.98
N GLY A 142 11.13 -16.86 -19.38
CA GLY A 142 12.00 -15.73 -19.13
C GLY A 142 13.46 -16.13 -19.05
N TYR A 143 14.30 -15.12 -19.05
CA TYR A 143 15.70 -15.26 -18.71
C TYR A 143 16.12 -14.14 -17.77
N ILE A 144 17.09 -14.45 -16.94
CA ILE A 144 17.77 -13.48 -16.06
C ILE A 144 19.24 -13.44 -16.47
N LEU A 145 19.73 -12.24 -16.79
CA LEU A 145 21.15 -11.96 -17.02
C LEU A 145 21.65 -11.10 -15.88
N GLU A 146 22.68 -11.57 -15.19
CA GLU A 146 23.27 -10.89 -14.03
C GLU A 146 24.76 -10.66 -14.28
N GLY A 147 25.20 -9.39 -14.15
CA GLY A 147 26.61 -8.99 -14.29
C GLY A 147 27.25 -9.29 -15.64
N GLY A 148 26.45 -9.49 -16.67
CA GLY A 148 26.96 -9.85 -18.02
C GLY A 148 27.51 -11.29 -18.15
N VAL A 149 27.46 -12.11 -17.10
CA VAL A 149 28.13 -13.42 -17.02
C VAL A 149 27.20 -14.59 -16.72
N GLY A 150 26.08 -14.33 -16.02
CA GLY A 150 25.12 -15.37 -15.60
C GLY A 150 23.85 -15.34 -16.42
N LEU A 151 23.53 -16.39 -17.18
CA LEU A 151 22.24 -16.57 -17.83
C LEU A 151 21.45 -17.68 -17.14
N SER A 152 20.30 -17.34 -16.56
CA SER A 152 19.35 -18.32 -16.04
C SER A 152 18.08 -18.29 -16.90
N LEU A 153 17.73 -19.45 -17.48
CA LEU A 153 16.50 -19.65 -18.24
C LEU A 153 15.40 -20.15 -17.30
N ASN A 154 14.32 -19.41 -17.20
CA ASN A 154 13.20 -19.73 -16.33
C ASN A 154 11.94 -20.03 -17.15
N ARG A 155 11.18 -21.01 -16.68
CA ARG A 155 9.91 -21.39 -17.32
C ARG A 155 8.89 -21.81 -16.25
N GLU A 156 7.69 -21.25 -16.35
CA GLU A 156 6.56 -21.66 -15.51
C GLU A 156 5.45 -22.19 -16.40
N LEU A 157 4.84 -23.30 -15.97
CA LEU A 157 3.69 -23.92 -16.63
C LEU A 157 2.51 -24.00 -15.68
N TYR A 158 1.33 -23.70 -16.18
CA TYR A 158 0.09 -23.67 -15.42
C TYR A 158 -0.96 -24.59 -16.04
N LYS A 159 -1.62 -25.42 -15.21
CA LYS A 159 -2.75 -26.25 -15.61
C LYS A 159 -3.98 -25.91 -14.79
N TYR A 160 -5.12 -25.96 -15.44
CA TYR A 160 -6.42 -25.64 -14.85
C TYR A 160 -7.42 -26.77 -15.06
N ASN A 161 -8.41 -26.84 -14.18
CA ASN A 161 -9.57 -27.72 -14.39
C ASN A 161 -10.64 -27.03 -15.27
N ASP A 162 -11.71 -27.77 -15.56
CA ASP A 162 -12.82 -27.26 -16.38
C ASP A 162 -13.56 -26.07 -15.73
N LYS A 163 -13.44 -25.91 -14.39
CA LYS A 163 -13.95 -24.74 -13.64
C LYS A 163 -12.97 -23.57 -13.61
N GLN A 164 -11.90 -23.61 -14.41
CA GLN A 164 -10.85 -22.59 -14.51
C GLN A 164 -10.04 -22.39 -13.20
N GLN A 165 -9.98 -23.38 -12.35
CA GLN A 165 -9.21 -23.35 -11.11
C GLN A 165 -7.82 -23.94 -11.36
N LEU A 166 -6.78 -23.29 -10.82
CA LEU A 166 -5.39 -23.73 -10.97
C LEU A 166 -5.16 -25.07 -10.25
N LEU A 167 -4.83 -26.12 -11.02
CA LEU A 167 -4.49 -27.43 -10.49
C LEU A 167 -3.00 -27.61 -10.24
N GLU A 168 -2.16 -27.18 -11.18
CA GLU A 168 -0.71 -27.37 -11.11
C GLU A 168 0.03 -26.13 -11.58
N ARG A 169 1.13 -25.83 -10.90
CA ARG A 169 2.17 -24.90 -11.34
C ARG A 169 3.51 -25.62 -11.29
N HIS A 170 4.28 -25.59 -12.38
CA HIS A 170 5.62 -26.11 -12.44
C HIS A 170 6.60 -24.99 -12.76
N TYR A 171 7.67 -24.87 -11.99
CA TYR A 171 8.76 -23.92 -12.23
C TYR A 171 10.04 -24.66 -12.60
N TYR A 172 10.62 -24.28 -13.72
CA TYR A 172 11.85 -24.80 -14.24
C TYR A 172 12.93 -23.72 -14.23
N SER A 173 14.15 -24.08 -13.91
CA SER A 173 15.34 -23.26 -14.09
C SER A 173 16.37 -24.05 -14.91
N ASN A 174 16.81 -23.49 -16.03
CA ASN A 174 17.70 -24.16 -17.00
C ASN A 174 17.20 -25.57 -17.36
N ASP A 175 15.92 -25.69 -17.75
CA ASP A 175 15.21 -26.92 -18.09
C ASP A 175 15.11 -27.97 -16.96
N THR A 176 15.59 -27.65 -15.77
CA THR A 176 15.46 -28.51 -14.59
C THR A 176 14.22 -28.12 -13.80
N LEU A 177 13.36 -29.08 -13.49
CA LEU A 177 12.20 -28.86 -12.63
C LEU A 177 12.65 -28.59 -11.19
N ILE A 178 12.36 -27.41 -10.71
CA ILE A 178 12.76 -26.95 -9.37
C ILE A 178 11.58 -27.01 -8.39
N GLU A 179 10.41 -26.50 -8.82
CA GLU A 179 9.23 -26.42 -7.97
C GLU A 179 7.99 -26.97 -8.65
N THR A 180 7.14 -27.61 -7.87
CA THR A 180 5.80 -28.02 -8.28
C THR A 180 4.81 -27.67 -7.17
N THR A 181 3.72 -27.00 -7.53
CA THR A 181 2.57 -26.80 -6.66
C THR A 181 1.39 -27.57 -7.23
N ILE A 182 0.72 -28.37 -6.39
CA ILE A 182 -0.48 -29.13 -6.79
C ILE A 182 -1.64 -28.73 -5.87
N ARG A 183 -2.78 -28.40 -6.45
CA ARG A 183 -3.99 -27.95 -5.74
C ARG A 183 -5.15 -28.89 -5.96
N SER A 184 -5.94 -29.10 -4.91
CA SER A 184 -7.18 -29.85 -4.96
C SER A 184 -8.32 -29.02 -4.41
N TYR A 185 -9.50 -29.20 -4.98
CA TYR A 185 -10.69 -28.44 -4.63
C TYR A 185 -11.84 -29.39 -4.31
N ASN A 186 -12.77 -28.98 -3.45
CA ASN A 186 -14.00 -29.72 -3.22
C ASN A 186 -15.03 -29.45 -4.33
N ASP A 187 -16.17 -30.13 -4.27
CA ASP A 187 -17.24 -30.00 -5.26
C ASP A 187 -17.83 -28.58 -5.34
N ARG A 188 -17.73 -27.81 -4.24
CA ARG A 188 -18.14 -26.41 -4.14
C ARG A 188 -17.08 -25.44 -4.67
N GLY A 189 -15.94 -25.94 -5.13
CA GLY A 189 -14.86 -25.13 -5.70
C GLY A 189 -13.94 -24.48 -4.66
N LYS A 190 -14.00 -24.86 -3.39
CA LYS A 190 -13.08 -24.37 -2.36
C LYS A 190 -11.78 -25.15 -2.40
N LEU A 191 -10.64 -24.46 -2.27
CA LEU A 191 -9.34 -25.11 -2.11
C LEU A 191 -9.33 -25.91 -0.81
N ILE A 192 -9.03 -27.21 -0.90
CA ILE A 192 -8.95 -28.11 0.27
C ILE A 192 -7.54 -28.60 0.53
N LYS A 193 -6.66 -28.53 -0.48
CA LYS A 193 -5.28 -29.00 -0.34
C LYS A 193 -4.35 -28.32 -1.30
N GLU A 194 -3.16 -27.96 -0.82
CA GLU A 194 -2.03 -27.55 -1.64
C GLU A 194 -0.78 -28.32 -1.21
N LEU A 195 -0.08 -28.88 -2.20
CA LEU A 195 1.19 -29.57 -2.02
C LEU A 195 2.28 -28.78 -2.74
N TYR A 196 3.33 -28.47 -2.02
CA TYR A 196 4.51 -27.82 -2.59
C TYR A 196 5.70 -28.78 -2.57
N TYR A 197 6.26 -29.02 -3.73
CA TYR A 197 7.45 -29.84 -3.94
C TYR A 197 8.63 -28.96 -4.33
N PHE A 198 9.79 -29.24 -3.76
CA PHE A 198 11.06 -28.68 -4.15
C PHE A 198 11.99 -29.80 -4.60
N LYS A 199 12.50 -29.71 -5.86
CA LYS A 199 13.30 -30.76 -6.50
C LYS A 199 12.66 -32.14 -6.33
N GLU A 200 11.40 -32.24 -6.74
CA GLU A 200 10.56 -33.45 -6.70
C GLU A 200 10.28 -34.04 -5.30
N LYS A 201 10.80 -33.44 -4.23
CA LYS A 201 10.55 -33.85 -2.86
C LYS A 201 9.46 -32.99 -2.25
N LEU A 202 8.48 -33.62 -1.61
CA LEU A 202 7.45 -32.90 -0.88
C LEU A 202 8.09 -32.05 0.22
N TYR A 203 7.91 -30.74 0.11
CA TYR A 203 8.46 -29.75 1.03
C TYR A 203 7.43 -29.29 2.05
N SER A 204 6.21 -28.98 1.60
CA SER A 204 5.14 -28.58 2.49
C SER A 204 3.78 -29.06 1.99
N GLU A 205 2.87 -29.24 2.93
CA GLU A 205 1.46 -29.55 2.73
C GLU A 205 0.62 -28.52 3.47
N TYR A 206 -0.40 -28.01 2.79
CA TYR A 206 -1.42 -27.12 3.32
C TYR A 206 -2.79 -27.74 3.09
N LYS A 207 -3.60 -27.89 4.15
CA LYS A 207 -4.95 -28.44 4.10
C LYS A 207 -5.94 -27.48 4.72
N LEU A 208 -7.13 -27.42 4.14
CA LEU A 208 -8.22 -26.54 4.53
C LEU A 208 -9.50 -27.32 4.71
N GLU A 209 -10.19 -27.07 5.81
CA GLU A 209 -11.49 -27.65 6.12
C GLU A 209 -12.55 -26.57 6.23
N TYR A 210 -13.74 -26.85 5.71
CA TYR A 210 -14.87 -25.93 5.69
C TYR A 210 -16.11 -26.59 6.30
N ASP A 211 -16.94 -25.78 6.94
CA ASP A 211 -18.24 -26.21 7.41
C ASP A 211 -19.29 -26.28 6.27
N GLU A 212 -20.51 -26.62 6.62
CA GLU A 212 -21.63 -26.67 5.67
C GLU A 212 -22.03 -25.32 5.11
N ARG A 213 -21.69 -24.22 5.79
CA ARG A 213 -21.94 -22.83 5.39
C ARG A 213 -20.79 -22.21 4.60
N ASP A 214 -19.78 -23.01 4.20
CA ASP A 214 -18.57 -22.58 3.51
C ASP A 214 -17.59 -21.70 4.32
N ASN A 215 -17.70 -21.71 5.64
CA ASN A 215 -16.72 -21.07 6.49
C ASN A 215 -15.48 -21.94 6.61
N LEU A 216 -14.32 -21.33 6.55
CA LEU A 216 -13.07 -22.00 6.86
C LEU A 216 -13.00 -22.29 8.36
N ILE A 217 -13.01 -23.58 8.75
CA ILE A 217 -12.98 -23.98 10.17
C ILE A 217 -11.62 -24.47 10.61
N LYS A 218 -10.75 -24.88 9.68
CA LYS A 218 -9.43 -25.35 10.04
C LYS A 218 -8.42 -25.25 8.91
N GLU A 219 -7.20 -24.87 9.26
CA GLU A 219 -6.03 -24.86 8.39
C GLU A 219 -4.93 -25.70 9.01
N TYR A 220 -4.27 -26.51 8.20
CA TYR A 220 -3.12 -27.30 8.58
C TYR A 220 -1.96 -26.95 7.66
N TYR A 221 -0.88 -26.51 8.23
CA TYR A 221 0.38 -26.33 7.52
C TYR A 221 1.41 -27.30 8.09
N THR A 222 2.05 -28.09 7.22
CA THR A 222 3.12 -29.00 7.60
C THR A 222 4.33 -28.73 6.71
N GLN A 223 5.45 -28.38 7.32
CA GLN A 223 6.75 -28.31 6.66
C GLN A 223 7.51 -29.61 6.89
N ILE A 224 7.61 -30.43 5.85
CA ILE A 224 8.10 -31.82 5.95
C ILE A 224 9.56 -31.90 6.41
N PRO A 225 10.54 -31.14 5.80
CA PRO A 225 11.95 -31.26 6.18
C PRO A 225 12.21 -30.86 7.64
N ALA A 226 11.48 -29.89 8.15
CA ALA A 226 11.64 -29.38 9.51
C ALA A 226 10.75 -30.07 10.54
N ASN A 227 9.87 -30.97 10.10
CA ASN A 227 8.80 -31.57 10.91
C ASN A 227 8.00 -30.52 11.72
N LYS A 228 7.82 -29.34 11.13
CA LYS A 228 7.10 -28.24 11.77
C LYS A 228 5.64 -28.29 11.33
N LYS A 229 4.74 -28.27 12.31
CA LYS A 229 3.29 -28.23 12.09
C LYS A 229 2.70 -26.99 12.70
N ASN A 230 1.78 -26.39 11.99
CA ASN A 230 0.94 -25.29 12.45
C ASN A 230 -0.52 -25.61 12.14
N ILE A 231 -1.39 -25.41 13.10
CA ILE A 231 -2.84 -25.63 12.97
C ILE A 231 -3.54 -24.37 13.42
N ILE A 232 -4.41 -23.84 12.55
CA ILE A 232 -5.29 -22.73 12.92
C ILE A 232 -6.72 -23.26 12.90
N THR A 233 -7.47 -22.98 13.96
CA THR A 233 -8.90 -23.33 14.05
C THR A 233 -9.74 -22.08 14.17
N TYR A 234 -10.93 -22.11 13.56
CA TYR A 234 -11.86 -20.98 13.52
C TYR A 234 -13.22 -21.42 14.05
N GLN A 235 -13.85 -20.59 14.84
CA GLN A 235 -15.21 -20.79 15.34
C GLN A 235 -16.10 -19.62 14.98
N TYR A 236 -17.31 -19.93 14.60
CA TYR A 236 -18.32 -18.97 14.19
C TYR A 236 -19.56 -19.09 15.07
N ASP A 237 -20.27 -17.99 15.24
CA ASP A 237 -21.58 -18.00 15.91
C ASP A 237 -22.72 -18.42 14.95
N ASP A 238 -23.93 -18.48 15.48
CA ASP A 238 -25.11 -18.86 14.71
C ASP A 238 -25.44 -17.86 13.57
N GLN A 239 -24.92 -16.65 13.66
CA GLN A 239 -25.08 -15.61 12.63
C GLN A 239 -23.92 -15.58 11.62
N ASN A 240 -23.05 -16.62 11.66
CA ASN A 240 -21.92 -16.78 10.74
C ASN A 240 -20.79 -15.74 10.92
N ARG A 241 -20.64 -15.19 12.14
CA ARG A 241 -19.59 -14.25 12.48
C ARG A 241 -18.43 -14.96 13.16
N LEU A 242 -17.20 -14.66 12.78
CA LEU A 242 -16.01 -15.21 13.42
C LEU A 242 -15.94 -14.74 14.89
N ILE A 243 -15.91 -15.68 15.83
CA ILE A 243 -15.84 -15.40 17.28
C ILE A 243 -14.49 -15.79 17.89
N LEU A 244 -13.81 -16.80 17.32
CA LEU A 244 -12.53 -17.25 17.84
C LEU A 244 -11.67 -17.81 16.71
N ALA A 245 -10.38 -17.49 16.75
CA ALA A 245 -9.36 -18.23 16.02
C ALA A 245 -8.21 -18.55 16.97
N THR A 246 -7.71 -19.79 16.92
CA THR A 246 -6.57 -20.24 17.69
C THR A 246 -5.51 -20.81 16.78
N GLU A 247 -4.25 -20.56 17.10
CA GLU A 247 -3.09 -21.14 16.43
C GLU A 247 -2.39 -22.11 17.37
N SER A 248 -2.16 -23.33 16.92
CA SER A 248 -1.39 -24.33 17.64
C SER A 248 -0.10 -24.63 16.90
N THR A 249 1.03 -24.37 17.55
CA THR A 249 2.37 -24.64 17.03
C THR A 249 3.12 -25.49 18.07
N ASN A 250 3.49 -26.72 17.70
CA ASN A 250 4.25 -27.63 18.57
C ASN A 250 3.67 -27.74 19.99
N ASP A 251 2.35 -28.03 20.10
CA ASP A 251 1.59 -28.24 21.35
C ASP A 251 1.32 -26.96 22.20
N ASN A 252 1.73 -25.79 21.74
CA ASN A 252 1.31 -24.53 22.33
C ASN A 252 0.12 -23.95 21.53
N GLU A 253 -0.96 -23.68 22.23
CA GLU A 253 -2.15 -23.04 21.65
C GLU A 253 -2.21 -21.56 22.05
N ASN A 254 -2.33 -20.68 21.06
CA ASN A 254 -2.46 -19.24 21.25
C ASN A 254 -3.76 -18.76 20.62
N ILE A 255 -4.46 -17.86 21.28
CA ILE A 255 -5.59 -17.15 20.71
C ILE A 255 -5.05 -16.06 19.78
N ILE A 256 -5.40 -16.13 18.50
CA ILE A 256 -5.01 -15.12 17.52
C ILE A 256 -6.14 -14.14 17.18
N ILE A 257 -7.39 -14.56 17.33
CA ILE A 257 -8.56 -13.70 17.16
C ILE A 257 -9.60 -14.09 18.22
N LYS A 258 -10.20 -13.09 18.87
CA LYS A 258 -11.37 -13.26 19.72
C LYS A 258 -12.30 -12.08 19.57
N ASN A 259 -13.55 -12.34 19.19
CA ASN A 259 -14.58 -11.34 19.04
C ASN A 259 -15.78 -11.67 19.94
N ILE A 260 -16.23 -10.69 20.69
CA ILE A 260 -17.40 -10.82 21.57
C ILE A 260 -18.49 -9.90 21.04
N TYR A 261 -19.66 -10.49 20.77
CA TYR A 261 -20.85 -9.78 20.30
C TYR A 261 -21.93 -9.75 21.38
N LYS A 262 -22.64 -8.64 21.47
CA LYS A 262 -23.84 -8.47 22.27
C LYS A 262 -24.88 -7.71 21.46
N ASP A 263 -26.11 -8.20 21.41
CA ASP A 263 -27.21 -7.57 20.66
C ASP A 263 -26.81 -7.23 19.19
N ASN A 264 -26.10 -8.15 18.53
CA ASN A 264 -25.54 -8.02 17.19
C ASN A 264 -24.39 -7.00 17.03
N LEU A 265 -23.96 -6.36 18.10
CA LEU A 265 -22.86 -5.39 18.09
C LEU A 265 -21.57 -6.06 18.58
N LEU A 266 -20.46 -5.78 17.91
CA LEU A 266 -19.14 -6.17 18.38
C LEU A 266 -18.76 -5.29 19.57
N ILE A 267 -18.62 -5.88 20.77
CA ILE A 267 -18.30 -5.14 21.99
C ILE A 267 -16.83 -5.29 22.39
N GLU A 268 -16.16 -6.35 21.95
CA GLU A 268 -14.76 -6.60 22.22
C GLU A 268 -14.14 -7.35 21.06
N GLY A 269 -12.98 -6.89 20.58
CA GLY A 269 -12.16 -7.53 19.56
C GLY A 269 -10.73 -7.69 20.03
N TYR A 270 -10.17 -8.86 19.80
CA TYR A 270 -8.76 -9.17 20.03
C TYR A 270 -8.19 -9.80 18.76
N ASP A 271 -7.05 -9.30 18.29
CA ASP A 271 -6.31 -9.80 17.13
C ASP A 271 -4.82 -9.83 17.50
N ASP A 272 -4.22 -11.01 17.60
CA ASP A 272 -2.79 -11.23 17.87
C ASP A 272 -2.15 -12.01 16.72
N LYS A 273 -1.72 -11.28 15.70
CA LYS A 273 -0.94 -11.85 14.61
C LYS A 273 0.54 -11.59 14.85
N ASN A 274 1.34 -12.64 14.89
CA ASN A 274 2.79 -12.58 15.06
C ASN A 274 3.28 -12.05 16.43
N GLY A 275 2.52 -12.25 17.49
CA GLY A 275 2.90 -11.84 18.84
C GLY A 275 2.79 -10.34 19.12
N TYR A 276 2.25 -9.57 18.17
CA TYR A 276 1.90 -8.17 18.35
C TYR A 276 0.39 -8.01 18.21
N GLY A 277 -0.29 -7.89 19.33
CA GLY A 277 -1.75 -7.93 19.39
C GLY A 277 -2.40 -6.58 19.50
N GLU A 278 -3.63 -6.51 19.02
CA GLU A 278 -4.56 -5.40 19.21
C GLU A 278 -5.75 -5.87 20.05
N HIS A 279 -6.06 -5.14 21.11
CA HIS A 279 -7.27 -5.33 21.90
C HIS A 279 -8.13 -4.09 21.80
N ILE A 280 -9.40 -4.27 21.41
CA ILE A 280 -10.31 -3.17 21.14
C ILE A 280 -11.61 -3.41 21.92
N LEU A 281 -12.01 -2.41 22.72
CA LEU A 281 -13.31 -2.35 23.38
C LEU A 281 -14.21 -1.33 22.69
N TYR A 282 -15.46 -1.69 22.44
CA TYR A 282 -16.46 -0.85 21.81
C TYR A 282 -17.60 -0.59 22.78
N HIS A 283 -17.96 0.68 22.97
CA HIS A 283 -19.07 1.08 23.85
C HIS A 283 -20.16 1.75 23.01
N TYR A 284 -21.39 1.25 23.18
CA TYR A 284 -22.55 1.72 22.43
C TYR A 284 -23.59 2.37 23.35
N LYS A 285 -24.30 3.36 22.80
CA LYS A 285 -25.49 3.96 23.39
C LYS A 285 -26.57 4.02 22.32
N ASN A 286 -27.72 3.39 22.55
CA ASN A 286 -28.81 3.29 21.57
C ASN A 286 -28.36 2.75 20.22
N ASN A 287 -27.54 1.67 20.22
CA ASN A 287 -26.91 1.03 19.05
C ASN A 287 -25.93 1.93 18.27
N GLN A 288 -25.62 3.12 18.78
CA GLN A 288 -24.62 4.00 18.18
C GLN A 288 -23.29 3.88 18.93
N LEU A 289 -22.18 3.71 18.21
CA LEU A 289 -20.84 3.70 18.80
C LEU A 289 -20.54 5.07 19.40
N VAL A 290 -20.27 5.12 20.71
CA VAL A 290 -19.95 6.37 21.43
C VAL A 290 -18.53 6.41 21.92
N GLU A 291 -17.87 5.25 22.05
CA GLU A 291 -16.50 5.17 22.51
C GLU A 291 -15.81 3.90 21.99
N LYS A 292 -14.53 4.03 21.65
CA LYS A 292 -13.65 2.93 21.24
C LYS A 292 -12.33 3.07 21.99
N GLU A 293 -11.94 2.03 22.73
CA GLU A 293 -10.62 1.93 23.33
C GLU A 293 -9.77 0.92 22.55
N LYS A 294 -8.55 1.28 22.22
CA LYS A 294 -7.60 0.41 21.53
C LYS A 294 -6.32 0.32 22.33
N SER A 295 -5.91 -0.88 22.65
CA SER A 295 -4.60 -1.20 23.24
C SER A 295 -3.81 -2.03 22.24
N THR A 296 -2.51 -1.75 22.10
CA THR A 296 -1.60 -2.50 21.25
C THR A 296 -0.37 -2.88 22.04
N GLY A 297 0.16 -4.10 21.85
CA GLY A 297 1.34 -4.55 22.58
C GLY A 297 1.73 -6.00 22.26
N PHE A 298 2.84 -6.47 22.83
CA PHE A 298 3.24 -7.88 22.74
C PHE A 298 2.54 -8.67 23.87
N PHE A 299 1.81 -9.72 23.52
CA PHE A 299 1.01 -10.49 24.48
C PHE A 299 1.70 -11.73 25.05
N ASN A 300 2.82 -12.18 24.49
CA ASN A 300 3.56 -13.33 25.02
C ASN A 300 4.67 -12.92 26.01
N GLY A 301 4.25 -12.54 27.22
CA GLY A 301 5.02 -12.74 28.47
C GLY A 301 6.16 -11.79 28.80
N CYS A 302 6.62 -10.89 27.95
CA CYS A 302 7.71 -9.96 28.27
C CYS A 302 7.59 -8.62 27.54
N TYR A 303 7.46 -7.55 28.31
CA TYR A 303 7.48 -6.13 27.93
C TYR A 303 6.24 -5.59 27.20
N TYR A 304 5.34 -5.06 28.03
CA TYR A 304 4.24 -4.24 27.58
C TYR A 304 4.67 -2.78 27.40
N SER A 305 4.92 -2.36 26.17
CA SER A 305 4.68 -0.96 25.82
C SER A 305 3.26 -0.89 25.25
N THR A 306 2.26 -0.92 26.11
CA THR A 306 0.88 -0.76 25.68
C THR A 306 0.65 0.70 25.32
N THR A 307 0.56 0.97 24.02
CA THR A 307 -0.02 2.24 23.58
C THR A 307 -1.55 2.09 23.68
N LYS A 308 -2.14 2.70 24.68
CA LYS A 308 -3.60 2.75 24.81
C LYS A 308 -4.11 4.02 24.12
N LYS A 309 -5.11 3.86 23.30
CA LYS A 309 -5.82 4.96 22.63
C LYS A 309 -7.31 4.84 22.89
N LYS A 310 -7.94 5.99 23.13
CA LYS A 310 -9.39 6.04 23.34
C LYS A 310 -10.00 7.08 22.43
N ILE A 311 -11.09 6.72 21.75
CA ILE A 311 -11.80 7.61 20.82
C ILE A 311 -13.23 7.77 21.36
N GLN A 312 -13.69 9.01 21.48
CA GLN A 312 -15.07 9.33 21.77
C GLN A 312 -15.73 9.94 20.55
N TYR A 313 -16.96 9.54 20.31
CA TYR A 313 -17.78 10.02 19.21
C TYR A 313 -18.88 10.95 19.71
N ASP A 314 -19.32 11.86 18.85
CA ASP A 314 -20.49 12.70 19.11
C ASP A 314 -21.78 11.98 18.67
N GLU A 315 -22.92 12.66 18.82
CA GLU A 315 -24.24 12.11 18.48
C GLU A 315 -24.42 11.82 16.97
N ARG A 316 -23.58 12.42 16.11
CA ARG A 316 -23.55 12.17 14.67
C ARG A 316 -22.54 11.07 14.27
N GLY A 317 -21.86 10.44 15.25
CA GLY A 317 -20.85 9.43 14.99
C GLY A 317 -19.48 9.97 14.53
N ARG A 318 -19.22 11.28 14.65
CA ARG A 318 -17.94 11.90 14.32
C ARG A 318 -16.99 11.83 15.52
N VAL A 319 -15.69 11.76 15.29
CA VAL A 319 -14.69 11.75 16.37
C VAL A 319 -14.73 13.07 17.13
N LYS A 320 -15.18 13.05 18.36
CA LYS A 320 -15.21 14.23 19.24
C LYS A 320 -13.91 14.43 19.99
N ARG A 321 -13.38 13.35 20.55
CA ARG A 321 -12.12 13.35 21.29
C ARG A 321 -11.29 12.10 21.01
N PHE A 322 -10.00 12.30 21.06
CA PHE A 322 -9.02 11.24 20.96
C PHE A 322 -8.02 11.40 22.11
N TYR A 323 -7.71 10.31 22.81
CA TYR A 323 -6.80 10.29 23.93
C TYR A 323 -5.64 9.37 23.65
N ASP A 324 -4.41 9.84 23.86
CA ASP A 324 -3.21 9.02 23.93
C ASP A 324 -2.86 8.76 25.39
N TYR A 325 -2.50 7.53 25.71
CA TYR A 325 -2.10 7.10 27.03
C TYR A 325 -0.64 6.63 27.03
N GLU A 326 0.01 6.82 28.18
CA GLU A 326 1.26 6.17 28.55
C GLU A 326 0.97 5.39 29.86
N GLY A 327 0.91 4.05 29.76
CA GLY A 327 0.30 3.22 30.77
C GLY A 327 -1.18 3.62 30.98
N GLU A 328 -1.57 3.91 32.22
CA GLU A 328 -2.94 4.32 32.58
C GLU A 328 -3.12 5.87 32.60
N LYS A 329 -2.09 6.63 32.27
CA LYS A 329 -2.15 8.10 32.30
C LYS A 329 -2.41 8.68 30.93
N ILE A 330 -3.36 9.60 30.82
CA ILE A 330 -3.57 10.39 29.61
C ILE A 330 -2.39 11.35 29.46
N VAL A 331 -1.67 11.24 28.33
CA VAL A 331 -0.55 12.14 28.01
C VAL A 331 -0.97 13.22 27.01
N ARG A 332 -1.97 12.94 26.13
CA ARG A 332 -2.50 13.90 25.18
C ARG A 332 -4.01 13.70 25.00
N THR A 333 -4.71 14.81 24.88
CA THR A 333 -6.14 14.83 24.52
C THR A 333 -6.32 15.74 23.32
N TYR A 334 -6.85 15.19 22.23
CA TYR A 334 -7.27 15.94 21.06
C TYR A 334 -8.79 16.13 21.12
N THR A 335 -9.26 17.33 20.85
CA THR A 335 -10.70 17.65 20.77
C THR A 335 -10.98 18.31 19.43
N HIS A 336 -11.90 17.74 18.64
CA HIS A 336 -12.33 18.25 17.36
C HIS A 336 -13.64 19.02 17.48
N TYR A 337 -13.71 20.11 16.75
CA TYR A 337 -14.90 20.96 16.60
C TYR A 337 -15.26 21.00 15.12
N TYR A 338 -16.54 20.91 14.84
CA TYR A 338 -17.08 20.78 13.49
C TYR A 338 -18.02 21.94 13.16
N ASP A 339 -18.09 22.29 11.88
CA ASP A 339 -19.14 23.16 11.35
C ASP A 339 -20.42 22.38 10.98
N ASP A 340 -21.41 23.08 10.43
CA ASP A 340 -22.67 22.49 10.01
C ASP A 340 -22.57 21.50 8.86
N LYS A 341 -21.45 21.54 8.11
CA LYS A 341 -21.12 20.64 6.99
C LYS A 341 -20.23 19.47 7.41
N ASP A 342 -20.09 19.21 8.73
CA ASP A 342 -19.26 18.15 9.30
C ASP A 342 -17.73 18.29 9.02
N ARG A 343 -17.25 19.51 8.73
CA ARG A 343 -15.82 19.77 8.52
C ARG A 343 -15.16 20.18 9.83
N ILE A 344 -13.92 19.73 10.06
CA ILE A 344 -13.17 20.10 11.28
C ILE A 344 -12.70 21.55 11.15
N ILE A 345 -13.32 22.46 11.90
CA ILE A 345 -12.92 23.89 11.96
C ILE A 345 -11.88 24.16 13.04
N LYS A 346 -11.77 23.29 14.04
CA LYS A 346 -10.77 23.44 15.10
C LYS A 346 -10.39 22.08 15.69
N THR A 347 -9.10 21.91 15.99
CA THR A 347 -8.58 20.82 16.82
C THR A 347 -7.80 21.42 17.96
N GLU A 348 -8.11 21.03 19.20
CA GLU A 348 -7.33 21.37 20.40
C GLU A 348 -6.55 20.16 20.86
N LEU A 349 -5.26 20.35 21.15
CA LEU A 349 -4.38 19.38 21.79
C LEU A 349 -4.03 19.88 23.18
N LEU A 350 -4.38 19.10 24.18
CA LEU A 350 -4.03 19.30 25.57
C LEU A 350 -3.05 18.22 26.01
N TYR A 351 -1.90 18.62 26.51
CA TYR A 351 -0.90 17.75 27.13
C TYR A 351 -1.13 17.59 28.65
N ASN A 352 -0.60 16.54 29.25
CA ASN A 352 -0.69 16.26 30.69
C ASN A 352 -0.09 17.37 31.58
N ASN A 353 0.84 18.17 31.07
CA ASN A 353 1.45 19.32 31.75
C ASN A 353 0.65 20.63 31.55
N ASN A 354 -0.59 20.55 31.09
CA ASN A 354 -1.49 21.68 30.77
C ASN A 354 -1.01 22.57 29.61
N LYS A 355 0.02 22.17 28.85
CA LYS A 355 0.37 22.83 27.59
C LYS A 355 -0.78 22.62 26.60
N LYS A 356 -1.15 23.70 25.90
CA LYS A 356 -2.19 23.66 24.86
C LYS A 356 -1.65 24.07 23.51
N GLU A 357 -2.11 23.37 22.50
CA GLU A 357 -1.89 23.69 21.10
C GLU A 357 -3.23 23.58 20.37
N TYR A 358 -3.39 24.32 19.29
CA TYR A 358 -4.59 24.20 18.49
C TYR A 358 -4.35 24.56 17.02
N TRP A 359 -5.15 23.93 16.18
CA TRP A 359 -5.25 24.18 14.74
C TRP A 359 -6.64 24.67 14.44
N THR A 360 -6.76 25.70 13.62
CA THR A 360 -8.05 26.15 13.08
C THR A 360 -8.01 26.12 11.57
N ASN A 361 -9.09 25.65 10.95
CA ASN A 361 -9.22 25.58 9.49
C ASN A 361 -10.35 26.48 9.02
N SER A 362 -10.11 27.17 7.91
CA SER A 362 -11.11 27.90 7.15
C SER A 362 -11.30 27.23 5.79
N TYR A 363 -12.52 27.26 5.27
CA TYR A 363 -12.89 26.55 4.04
C TYR A 363 -13.56 27.51 3.04
N ASP A 364 -13.35 27.24 1.74
CA ASP A 364 -14.13 27.88 0.68
C ASP A 364 -15.51 27.22 0.50
N MET A 365 -16.27 27.70 -0.50
CA MET A 365 -17.59 27.16 -0.82
C MET A 365 -17.54 25.74 -1.40
N ASN A 366 -16.39 25.34 -1.95
CA ASN A 366 -16.17 24.01 -2.54
C ASN A 366 -15.63 22.99 -1.52
N ASN A 367 -15.56 23.38 -0.23
CA ASN A 367 -15.01 22.61 0.89
C ASN A 367 -13.46 22.42 0.86
N ASN A 368 -12.73 23.20 0.09
CA ASN A 368 -11.28 23.21 0.15
C ASN A 368 -10.81 23.99 1.39
N ILE A 369 -9.76 23.52 2.06
CA ILE A 369 -9.10 24.29 3.13
C ILE A 369 -8.36 25.45 2.46
N ILE A 370 -8.70 26.69 2.85
CA ILE A 370 -8.04 27.90 2.35
C ILE A 370 -7.05 28.48 3.35
N GLU A 371 -7.19 28.13 4.62
CA GLU A 371 -6.29 28.57 5.68
C GLU A 371 -6.26 27.54 6.80
N THR A 372 -5.06 27.24 7.31
CA THR A 372 -4.83 26.54 8.56
C THR A 372 -3.95 27.40 9.45
N ILE A 373 -4.36 27.63 10.70
CA ILE A 373 -3.56 28.35 11.69
C ILE A 373 -3.22 27.37 12.80
N TYR A 374 -1.92 27.16 13.03
CA TYR A 374 -1.40 26.47 14.19
C TYR A 374 -0.97 27.49 15.23
N LYS A 375 -1.34 27.27 16.49
CA LYS A 375 -0.90 28.10 17.63
C LYS A 375 -0.50 27.24 18.81
N ASN A 376 0.62 27.58 19.39
CA ASN A 376 1.03 27.13 20.71
C ASN A 376 1.22 28.33 21.62
N ASN A 377 1.78 28.13 22.84
CA ASN A 377 1.96 29.21 23.82
C ASN A 377 2.98 30.29 23.39
N LYS A 378 3.75 30.08 22.33
CA LYS A 378 4.88 30.94 21.94
C LYS A 378 4.79 31.42 20.49
N GLU A 379 4.24 30.62 19.59
CA GLU A 379 4.34 30.80 18.15
C GLU A 379 2.96 30.63 17.48
N ALA A 380 2.79 31.30 16.36
CA ALA A 380 1.66 31.12 15.48
C ALA A 380 2.18 30.91 14.05
N ASP A 381 1.95 29.72 13.53
CA ASP A 381 2.22 29.41 12.13
C ASP A 381 0.90 29.43 11.35
N LYS A 382 0.96 29.79 10.09
CA LYS A 382 -0.21 29.92 9.25
C LYS A 382 0.10 29.41 7.85
N ASP A 383 -0.69 28.48 7.39
CA ASP A 383 -0.69 28.01 6.00
C ASP A 383 -1.90 28.58 5.27
N THR A 384 -1.69 29.06 4.06
CA THR A 384 -2.76 29.56 3.18
C THR A 384 -2.70 28.86 1.84
N TYR A 385 -3.88 28.51 1.30
CA TYR A 385 -4.03 27.73 0.08
C TYR A 385 -4.89 28.49 -0.92
N LYS A 386 -4.55 28.41 -2.21
CA LYS A 386 -5.35 28.95 -3.31
C LYS A 386 -5.67 27.87 -4.31
N TYR A 387 -6.88 27.86 -4.80
CA TYR A 387 -7.38 26.91 -5.77
C TYR A 387 -7.90 27.61 -7.03
N ASP A 388 -7.88 26.92 -8.16
CA ASP A 388 -8.54 27.35 -9.38
C ASP A 388 -10.06 26.97 -9.36
N LYS A 389 -10.76 27.32 -10.42
CA LYS A 389 -12.19 26.99 -10.60
C LYS A 389 -12.48 25.48 -10.70
N ASN A 390 -11.48 24.67 -10.97
CA ASN A 390 -11.57 23.21 -11.08
C ASN A 390 -11.13 22.51 -9.79
N ASN A 391 -10.91 23.25 -8.69
CA ASN A 391 -10.37 22.79 -7.40
C ASN A 391 -8.93 22.26 -7.46
N ASN A 392 -8.14 22.69 -8.43
CA ASN A 392 -6.72 22.41 -8.41
C ASN A 392 -6.01 23.40 -7.48
N LEU A 393 -5.10 22.89 -6.64
CA LEU A 393 -4.28 23.70 -5.76
C LEU A 393 -3.30 24.53 -6.59
N LEU A 394 -3.37 25.85 -6.52
CA LEU A 394 -2.48 26.79 -7.25
C LEU A 394 -1.30 27.22 -6.40
N SER A 395 -1.50 27.39 -5.10
CA SER A 395 -0.40 27.77 -4.22
C SER A 395 -0.67 27.39 -2.77
N GLU A 396 0.43 27.13 -2.07
CA GLU A 396 0.52 26.98 -0.63
C GLU A 396 1.58 27.92 -0.08
N ILE A 397 1.28 28.66 0.99
CA ILE A 397 2.20 29.61 1.59
C ILE A 397 2.20 29.40 3.10
N THR A 398 3.38 29.08 3.64
CA THR A 398 3.60 28.93 5.08
C THR A 398 4.20 30.23 5.65
N HIS A 399 3.57 30.73 6.69
CA HIS A 399 4.04 31.87 7.46
C HIS A 399 4.43 31.41 8.86
N LYS A 400 5.55 31.93 9.35
CA LYS A 400 5.97 31.87 10.74
C LYS A 400 6.21 33.28 11.26
N ASP A 401 5.60 33.66 12.38
CA ASP A 401 5.68 35.00 12.95
C ASP A 401 5.37 36.12 11.91
N ASN A 402 4.34 35.91 11.10
CA ASN A 402 3.92 36.79 10.00
C ASN A 402 4.95 36.94 8.83
N LYS A 403 6.02 36.16 8.81
CA LYS A 403 6.97 36.14 7.69
C LYS A 403 6.73 34.89 6.85
N ILE A 404 6.78 35.01 5.55
CA ILE A 404 6.73 33.87 4.62
C ILE A 404 8.06 33.12 4.77
N ILE A 405 7.97 31.84 5.13
CA ILE A 405 9.12 30.92 5.24
C ILE A 405 9.15 29.88 4.12
N LYS A 406 7.99 29.58 3.55
CA LYS A 406 7.87 28.64 2.44
C LYS A 406 6.72 29.07 1.52
N LYS A 407 6.91 28.95 0.21
CA LYS A 407 5.87 29.14 -0.80
C LYS A 407 6.00 28.04 -1.86
N ILE A 408 4.88 27.39 -2.17
CA ILE A 408 4.81 26.42 -3.26
C ILE A 408 3.81 26.93 -4.29
N ILE A 409 4.18 26.84 -5.57
CA ILE A 409 3.32 27.20 -6.70
C ILE A 409 3.13 25.96 -7.57
N TYR A 410 1.89 25.70 -7.97
CA TYR A 410 1.48 24.59 -8.82
C TYR A 410 0.98 25.13 -10.17
N THR A 411 1.44 24.56 -11.27
CA THR A 411 1.01 24.91 -12.63
C THR A 411 0.46 23.68 -13.33
N TYR A 412 -0.64 23.87 -14.06
CA TYR A 412 -1.35 22.79 -14.75
C TYR A 412 -1.42 23.08 -16.25
N ASP A 413 -1.48 22.02 -17.07
CA ASP A 413 -1.71 22.13 -18.50
C ASP A 413 -3.21 22.33 -18.83
N SER A 414 -3.54 22.38 -20.11
CA SER A 414 -4.92 22.54 -20.59
C SER A 414 -5.82 21.33 -20.26
N TYR A 415 -5.24 20.16 -20.01
CA TYR A 415 -5.93 18.95 -19.58
C TYR A 415 -6.07 18.83 -18.06
N GLN A 416 -5.55 19.82 -17.30
CA GLN A 416 -5.51 19.85 -15.84
C GLN A 416 -4.50 18.85 -15.22
N ASN A 417 -3.51 18.39 -15.98
CA ASN A 417 -2.37 17.66 -15.44
C ASN A 417 -1.37 18.64 -14.81
N LEU A 418 -0.84 18.29 -13.64
CA LEU A 418 0.17 19.08 -12.97
C LEU A 418 1.49 19.00 -13.75
N ILE A 419 1.94 20.15 -14.28
CA ILE A 419 3.15 20.26 -15.11
C ILE A 419 4.34 20.88 -14.38
N LYS A 420 4.10 21.63 -13.28
CA LYS A 420 5.20 22.27 -12.56
C LYS A 420 4.85 22.48 -11.10
N ILE A 421 5.83 22.22 -10.22
CA ILE A 421 5.84 22.67 -8.83
C ILE A 421 7.09 23.52 -8.64
N GLU A 422 6.93 24.68 -8.05
CA GLU A 422 8.01 25.57 -7.66
C GLU A 422 7.96 25.76 -6.15
N GLU A 423 8.95 25.26 -5.44
CA GLU A 423 9.08 25.40 -4.00
C GLU A 423 10.15 26.47 -3.67
N TYR A 424 9.74 27.51 -3.01
CA TYR A 424 10.58 28.59 -2.54
C TYR A 424 10.71 28.51 -1.02
N ASN A 425 11.91 28.45 -0.51
CA ASN A 425 12.24 28.67 0.89
C ASN A 425 13.28 29.83 0.98
N ASN A 426 13.68 30.19 2.21
CA ASN A 426 14.54 31.36 2.42
C ASN A 426 15.93 31.29 1.74
N GLU A 427 16.37 30.11 1.32
CA GLU A 427 17.75 29.85 0.87
C GLU A 427 17.81 29.22 -0.52
N MET A 428 16.74 28.53 -0.94
CA MET A 428 16.76 27.67 -2.13
C MET A 428 15.41 27.66 -2.85
N THR A 429 15.46 27.39 -4.15
CA THR A 429 14.26 27.09 -4.94
C THR A 429 14.42 25.73 -5.59
N PHE A 430 13.45 24.86 -5.35
CA PHE A 430 13.32 23.57 -6.04
C PHE A 430 12.24 23.68 -7.11
N ILE A 431 12.50 23.09 -8.26
CA ILE A 431 11.54 23.04 -9.36
C ILE A 431 11.40 21.59 -9.79
N TYR A 432 10.15 21.14 -9.82
CA TYR A 432 9.74 19.86 -10.40
C TYR A 432 8.97 20.16 -11.67
N GLU A 433 9.46 19.69 -12.81
CA GLU A 433 8.80 19.90 -14.11
C GLU A 433 8.38 18.56 -14.69
N ARG A 434 7.19 18.54 -15.32
CA ARG A 434 6.69 17.41 -16.10
C ARG A 434 6.41 17.87 -17.51
N THR A 435 6.90 17.09 -18.46
CA THR A 435 6.61 17.27 -19.86
C THR A 435 5.72 16.11 -20.31
N PHE A 436 4.59 16.45 -20.93
CA PHE A 436 3.64 15.48 -21.48
C PHE A 436 3.65 15.54 -22.99
N THR A 437 3.53 14.36 -23.62
CA THR A 437 3.08 14.25 -25.01
C THR A 437 1.76 13.51 -25.01
N TYR A 438 0.91 13.78 -26.01
CA TYR A 438 -0.43 13.21 -26.11
C TYR A 438 -0.59 12.48 -27.44
N TYR A 439 -1.48 11.49 -27.46
CA TYR A 439 -1.98 10.91 -28.71
C TYR A 439 -2.96 11.90 -29.37
N GLU A 440 -2.91 11.96 -30.69
CA GLU A 440 -3.86 12.70 -31.52
C GLU A 440 -5.26 12.07 -31.50
#